data_d9cef8a07615ef64adf3c7d23538d113
#
_entry.id   d9cef8a07615ef64adf3c7d23538d113
#
_cell.length_a   1.000
_cell.length_b   1.000
_cell.length_c   1.000
_cell.angle_alpha   90.00
_cell.angle_beta   90.00
_cell.angle_gamma   90.00
#
_symmetry.space_group_name_H-M   'P 1'
#
loop_
_entity.id
_entity.type
_entity.pdbx_description
1 polymer ?
#
loop_
_entity_poly.entity_id
_entity_poly.type
_entity_poly.pdbx_seq_one_letter_code
_entity_poly.pdbx_strand_id
1 'polypeptide(L)'
;MMLPRWLLLVGFVVAVATPPGIAAQGTPPARAETPPEDCLVVDAFPVRAGDAPHDVAPAADGRIWYTAQGAETLGLLDPATGQIERFPLGDGSAPHGVITGPDGAGWVTDSGLNAIVRVDPGTGEVETYPLTGDYANLNTATFDGDGILWFTGQAGVVGWLDPATGELAVASAPEGTGPYGITTTPHGEVYYVSLAGNYLGRVERTTDGGDTPIEFEVIEPPTPAQGARRVWSDSSGNLWISEWEAGQVGRYSPTSDEWTEWSLPGENPQAYAVYVDERDDVWLSDFSADSLVRFDPDTEDFVSLPLPDAGGNVRQIHGRPGEVWAPESAADTLLRITASCESGG
;
A
#
# COMPACT_ATOMS: atom_id res chain seq x y z
N MET A 1 -57.23 61.42 -38.55
CA MET A 1 -55.86 61.88 -38.34
C MET A 1 -55.07 60.67 -37.89
N MET A 2 -54.46 59.92 -38.81
CA MET A 2 -53.71 58.64 -38.53
C MET A 2 -52.24 58.96 -38.44
N LEU A 3 -51.57 58.53 -37.38
CA LEU A 3 -50.11 58.55 -37.20
C LEU A 3 -49.54 57.17 -37.49
N PRO A 4 -48.41 57.05 -38.21
CA PRO A 4 -47.86 55.76 -38.61
C PRO A 4 -47.03 55.15 -37.50
N ARG A 5 -47.16 53.85 -37.30
CA ARG A 5 -46.35 52.97 -36.47
C ARG A 5 -45.05 52.64 -37.15
N TRP A 6 -43.89 52.96 -36.51
CA TRP A 6 -42.58 52.50 -36.96
C TRP A 6 -42.27 51.11 -36.27
N LEU A 7 -42.03 50.11 -37.12
CA LEU A 7 -41.48 48.81 -36.66
C LEU A 7 -39.96 48.95 -36.54
N LEU A 8 -39.44 48.78 -35.31
CA LEU A 8 -38.03 48.54 -35.09
C LEU A 8 -37.73 47.04 -35.27
N LEU A 9 -36.96 46.69 -36.30
CA LEU A 9 -36.35 45.37 -36.45
C LEU A 9 -35.10 45.32 -35.55
N VAL A 10 -35.12 44.50 -34.48
CA VAL A 10 -33.94 44.16 -33.69
C VAL A 10 -33.34 42.91 -34.31
N GLY A 11 -32.20 43.05 -35.00
CA GLY A 11 -31.45 41.93 -35.52
C GLY A 11 -30.66 41.23 -34.38
N PHE A 12 -30.97 40.00 -34.10
CA PHE A 12 -30.16 39.14 -33.22
C PHE A 12 -28.97 38.61 -34.02
N VAL A 13 -27.75 39.02 -33.64
CA VAL A 13 -26.51 38.41 -34.09
C VAL A 13 -26.25 37.23 -33.16
N VAL A 14 -26.44 36.01 -33.67
CA VAL A 14 -26.04 34.78 -32.99
C VAL A 14 -24.53 34.61 -33.19
N ALA A 15 -23.74 34.87 -32.17
CA ALA A 15 -22.33 34.50 -32.16
C ALA A 15 -22.21 32.98 -31.94
N VAL A 16 -21.78 32.24 -32.95
CA VAL A 16 -21.42 30.82 -32.85
C VAL A 16 -20.07 30.75 -32.15
N ALA A 17 -20.06 30.36 -30.85
CA ALA A 17 -18.85 30.05 -30.14
C ALA A 17 -18.28 28.71 -30.67
N THR A 18 -17.08 28.75 -31.23
CA THR A 18 -16.32 27.54 -31.54
C THR A 18 -15.93 26.88 -30.23
N PRO A 19 -16.08 25.52 -30.05
CA PRO A 19 -15.64 24.85 -28.89
C PRO A 19 -14.11 24.96 -28.74
N PRO A 20 -13.56 25.05 -27.51
CA PRO A 20 -12.11 25.02 -27.28
C PRO A 20 -11.56 23.70 -27.84
N GLY A 21 -10.50 23.79 -28.65
CA GLY A 21 -9.82 22.63 -29.19
C GLY A 21 -9.37 21.71 -28.03
N ILE A 22 -9.64 20.42 -28.19
CA ILE A 22 -9.12 19.37 -27.33
C ILE A 22 -7.60 19.49 -27.41
N ALA A 23 -6.97 19.89 -26.30
CA ALA A 23 -5.52 19.83 -26.18
C ALA A 23 -5.11 18.37 -26.42
N ALA A 24 -4.20 18.13 -27.36
CA ALA A 24 -3.62 16.82 -27.58
C ALA A 24 -3.01 16.36 -26.24
N GLN A 25 -3.52 15.28 -25.69
CA GLN A 25 -2.91 14.62 -24.53
C GLN A 25 -1.51 14.20 -25.02
N GLY A 26 -0.49 14.79 -24.41
CA GLY A 26 0.89 14.38 -24.65
C GLY A 26 1.00 12.89 -24.33
N THR A 27 1.72 12.15 -25.16
CA THR A 27 2.08 10.75 -24.87
C THR A 27 2.72 10.73 -23.48
N PRO A 28 2.27 9.89 -22.56
CA PRO A 28 2.93 9.75 -21.25
C PRO A 28 4.42 9.49 -21.47
N PRO A 29 5.31 9.95 -20.59
CA PRO A 29 6.72 9.63 -20.66
C PRO A 29 6.88 8.11 -20.71
N ALA A 30 7.78 7.62 -21.55
CA ALA A 30 8.10 6.20 -21.61
C ALA A 30 8.53 5.75 -20.20
N ARG A 31 8.03 4.61 -19.76
CA ARG A 31 8.46 3.94 -18.54
C ARG A 31 9.97 3.77 -18.55
N ALA A 32 10.65 3.97 -17.42
CA ALA A 32 12.08 3.70 -17.31
C ALA A 32 12.34 2.20 -17.51
N GLU A 33 13.44 1.85 -18.20
CA GLU A 33 13.78 0.45 -18.43
C GLU A 33 14.00 -0.30 -17.12
N THR A 34 13.40 -1.49 -17.02
CA THR A 34 13.58 -2.43 -15.91
C THR A 34 15.03 -2.94 -15.90
N PRO A 35 15.78 -2.80 -14.78
CA PRO A 35 17.16 -3.28 -14.72
C PRO A 35 17.22 -4.81 -14.86
N PRO A 36 18.22 -5.35 -15.61
CA PRO A 36 18.45 -6.78 -15.69
C PRO A 36 18.76 -7.41 -14.31
N GLU A 37 18.52 -8.71 -14.16
CA GLU A 37 18.72 -9.44 -12.91
C GLU A 37 20.17 -9.31 -12.37
N ASP A 38 21.16 -9.41 -13.23
CA ASP A 38 22.59 -9.33 -12.89
C ASP A 38 23.03 -7.93 -12.40
N CYS A 39 22.15 -6.93 -12.55
CA CYS A 39 22.35 -5.59 -12.01
C CYS A 39 21.78 -5.40 -10.60
N LEU A 40 20.97 -6.32 -10.11
CA LEU A 40 20.36 -6.19 -8.78
C LEU A 40 21.38 -6.54 -7.68
N VAL A 41 21.47 -5.68 -6.67
CA VAL A 41 22.32 -5.85 -5.49
C VAL A 41 21.44 -5.93 -4.27
N VAL A 42 21.69 -6.93 -3.42
CA VAL A 42 21.01 -7.12 -2.14
C VAL A 42 21.98 -6.79 -1.01
N ASP A 43 21.68 -5.76 -0.23
CA ASP A 43 22.35 -5.42 1.01
C ASP A 43 21.52 -5.92 2.20
N ALA A 44 22.19 -6.47 3.21
CA ALA A 44 21.55 -6.95 4.44
C ALA A 44 21.94 -6.08 5.64
N PHE A 45 20.93 -5.65 6.39
CA PHE A 45 21.06 -4.85 7.60
C PHE A 45 20.52 -5.64 8.80
N PRO A 46 21.40 -6.28 9.60
CA PRO A 46 20.94 -6.99 10.80
C PRO A 46 20.29 -6.03 11.79
N VAL A 47 19.12 -6.41 12.31
CA VAL A 47 18.49 -5.75 13.45
C VAL A 47 18.80 -6.51 14.75
N ARG A 48 18.24 -6.08 15.87
CA ARG A 48 18.48 -6.76 17.13
C ARG A 48 17.85 -8.15 17.13
N ALA A 49 18.59 -9.15 17.62
CA ALA A 49 18.07 -10.51 17.75
C ALA A 49 16.77 -10.57 18.55
N GLY A 50 15.75 -11.17 17.99
CA GLY A 50 14.40 -11.26 18.53
C GLY A 50 13.49 -10.08 18.20
N ASP A 51 13.92 -9.11 17.38
CA ASP A 51 13.04 -8.05 16.88
C ASP A 51 11.94 -8.61 15.98
N ALA A 52 12.23 -9.66 15.22
CA ALA A 52 11.31 -10.26 14.24
C ALA A 52 10.63 -9.18 13.36
N PRO A 53 11.40 -8.44 12.54
CA PRO A 53 10.88 -7.32 11.77
C PRO A 53 9.76 -7.79 10.85
N HIS A 54 8.60 -7.09 10.89
CA HIS A 54 7.42 -7.51 10.14
C HIS A 54 7.14 -6.63 8.93
N ASP A 55 6.97 -5.33 9.11
CA ASP A 55 6.77 -4.34 8.04
C ASP A 55 7.89 -3.29 8.06
N VAL A 56 8.15 -2.68 6.92
CA VAL A 56 9.09 -1.56 6.73
C VAL A 56 8.40 -0.39 6.03
N ALA A 57 8.90 0.83 6.27
CA ALA A 57 8.49 2.02 5.52
C ALA A 57 9.66 3.01 5.39
N PRO A 58 9.96 3.54 4.18
CA PRO A 58 10.91 4.62 4.02
C PRO A 58 10.46 5.89 4.76
N ALA A 59 11.31 6.41 5.63
CA ALA A 59 11.11 7.71 6.27
C ALA A 59 11.54 8.85 5.35
N ALA A 60 10.96 10.04 5.55
CA ALA A 60 11.20 11.22 4.72
C ALA A 60 12.66 11.71 4.75
N ASP A 61 13.41 11.41 5.81
CA ASP A 61 14.81 11.80 6.01
C ASP A 61 15.83 10.76 5.48
N GLY A 62 15.35 9.71 4.80
CA GLY A 62 16.18 8.67 4.20
C GLY A 62 16.44 7.47 5.08
N ARG A 63 15.97 7.48 6.33
CA ARG A 63 15.98 6.32 7.23
C ARG A 63 14.84 5.35 6.89
N ILE A 64 14.81 4.21 7.54
CA ILE A 64 13.81 3.15 7.31
C ILE A 64 13.18 2.76 8.64
N TRP A 65 11.86 2.96 8.72
CA TRP A 65 11.06 2.41 9.80
C TRP A 65 10.93 0.90 9.65
N TYR A 66 10.90 0.18 10.78
CA TYR A 66 10.49 -1.22 10.82
C TYR A 66 9.75 -1.54 12.11
N THR A 67 8.74 -2.37 12.03
CA THR A 67 8.05 -2.90 13.20
C THR A 67 8.85 -4.07 13.78
N ALA A 68 9.30 -3.93 15.04
CA ALA A 68 9.95 -5.00 15.79
C ALA A 68 8.88 -5.75 16.61
N GLN A 69 8.11 -6.62 15.93
CA GLN A 69 6.93 -7.27 16.50
C GLN A 69 7.27 -8.14 17.70
N GLY A 70 8.44 -8.80 17.69
CA GLY A 70 8.92 -9.61 18.81
C GLY A 70 9.44 -8.81 20.01
N ALA A 71 9.56 -7.48 19.89
CA ALA A 71 10.24 -6.64 20.88
C ALA A 71 9.44 -5.40 21.33
N GLU A 72 8.14 -5.33 21.04
CA GLU A 72 7.25 -4.23 21.46
C GLU A 72 7.77 -2.83 21.07
N THR A 73 8.42 -2.73 19.89
CA THR A 73 9.23 -1.56 19.54
C THR A 73 9.01 -1.18 18.06
N LEU A 74 9.04 0.11 17.76
CA LEU A 74 9.29 0.61 16.42
C LEU A 74 10.78 0.94 16.28
N GLY A 75 11.45 0.41 15.26
CA GLY A 75 12.84 0.70 14.96
C GLY A 75 12.96 1.68 13.78
N LEU A 76 14.05 2.45 13.74
CA LEU A 76 14.37 3.39 12.68
C LEU A 76 15.85 3.22 12.32
N LEU A 77 16.10 2.54 11.19
CA LEU A 77 17.44 2.25 10.65
C LEU A 77 17.94 3.41 9.81
N ASP A 78 19.16 3.85 10.06
CA ASP A 78 19.94 4.67 9.14
C ASP A 78 20.78 3.75 8.23
N PRO A 79 20.42 3.59 6.96
CA PRO A 79 21.14 2.68 6.06
C PRO A 79 22.54 3.16 5.67
N ALA A 80 22.88 4.43 5.89
CA ALA A 80 24.22 4.96 5.62
C ALA A 80 25.21 4.58 6.72
N THR A 81 24.77 4.42 7.96
CA THR A 81 25.62 4.16 9.13
C THR A 81 25.37 2.80 9.76
N GLY A 82 24.25 2.16 9.46
CA GLY A 82 23.76 0.95 10.11
C GLY A 82 23.24 1.18 11.55
N GLN A 83 23.12 2.43 12.00
CA GLN A 83 22.60 2.73 13.33
C GLN A 83 21.08 2.59 13.37
N ILE A 84 20.57 2.13 14.50
CA ILE A 84 19.14 1.93 14.74
C ILE A 84 18.72 2.70 15.99
N GLU A 85 17.78 3.62 15.83
CA GLU A 85 17.02 4.20 16.93
C GLU A 85 15.84 3.29 17.26
N ARG A 86 15.43 3.27 18.55
CA ARG A 86 14.36 2.38 19.00
C ARG A 86 13.37 3.15 19.85
N PHE A 87 12.09 2.98 19.55
CA PHE A 87 10.97 3.63 20.22
C PHE A 87 10.08 2.55 20.86
N PRO A 88 10.18 2.30 22.19
CA PRO A 88 9.26 1.40 22.87
C PRO A 88 7.82 1.91 22.75
N LEU A 89 6.90 1.04 22.35
CA LEU A 89 5.49 1.40 22.13
C LEU A 89 4.60 1.15 23.35
N GLY A 90 5.12 0.43 24.34
CA GLY A 90 4.44 0.14 25.58
C GLY A 90 4.25 -1.36 25.85
N ASP A 91 3.93 -1.69 27.09
CA ASP A 91 3.73 -3.08 27.53
C ASP A 91 2.58 -3.75 26.77
N GLY A 92 2.83 -4.91 26.20
CA GLY A 92 1.85 -5.67 25.43
C GLY A 92 1.70 -5.23 23.98
N SER A 93 2.51 -4.28 23.49
CA SER A 93 2.56 -3.90 22.07
C SER A 93 2.94 -5.10 21.20
N ALA A 94 2.31 -5.21 20.05
CA ALA A 94 2.64 -6.15 18.99
C ALA A 94 2.49 -5.41 17.65
N PRO A 95 3.46 -4.52 17.31
CA PRO A 95 3.37 -3.67 16.13
C PRO A 95 3.39 -4.53 14.88
N HIS A 96 2.37 -4.38 14.04
CA HIS A 96 2.23 -5.18 12.82
C HIS A 96 2.67 -4.39 11.59
N GLY A 97 1.88 -3.41 11.16
CA GLY A 97 2.17 -2.55 10.03
C GLY A 97 2.82 -1.22 10.42
N VAL A 98 3.64 -0.66 9.52
CA VAL A 98 4.14 0.72 9.64
C VAL A 98 4.08 1.42 8.30
N ILE A 99 3.66 2.69 8.33
CA ILE A 99 3.74 3.62 7.20
C ILE A 99 4.31 4.96 7.66
N THR A 100 4.89 5.72 6.75
CA THR A 100 5.29 7.10 7.02
C THR A 100 4.12 8.03 6.72
N GLY A 101 3.72 8.81 7.71
CA GLY A 101 2.65 9.78 7.57
C GLY A 101 3.06 11.04 6.80
N PRO A 102 2.09 11.86 6.37
CA PRO A 102 2.36 13.14 5.71
C PRO A 102 3.08 14.14 6.61
N ASP A 103 3.08 13.92 7.92
CA ASP A 103 3.81 14.67 8.95
C ASP A 103 5.25 14.16 9.17
N GLY A 104 5.66 13.10 8.45
CA GLY A 104 6.97 12.46 8.57
C GLY A 104 7.12 11.50 9.76
N ALA A 105 6.09 11.33 10.58
CA ALA A 105 6.07 10.38 11.68
C ALA A 105 5.88 8.93 11.18
N GLY A 106 6.32 7.97 12.00
CA GLY A 106 5.96 6.57 11.82
C GLY A 106 4.58 6.29 12.40
N TRP A 107 3.67 5.75 11.59
CA TRP A 107 2.32 5.36 12.00
C TRP A 107 2.18 3.84 11.97
N VAL A 108 1.79 3.29 13.09
CA VAL A 108 1.82 1.84 13.37
C VAL A 108 0.40 1.33 13.62
N THR A 109 0.07 0.21 12.99
CA THR A 109 -1.07 -0.61 13.40
C THR A 109 -0.59 -1.59 14.47
N ASP A 110 -0.93 -1.33 15.72
CA ASP A 110 -0.50 -2.16 16.84
C ASP A 110 -1.62 -3.14 17.24
N SER A 111 -1.41 -4.42 16.91
CA SER A 111 -2.40 -5.46 17.21
C SER A 111 -2.43 -5.79 18.70
N GLY A 112 -1.32 -5.71 19.42
CA GLY A 112 -1.27 -6.00 20.84
C GLY A 112 -1.98 -4.95 21.69
N LEU A 113 -1.74 -3.67 21.41
CA LEU A 113 -2.40 -2.54 22.07
C LEU A 113 -3.84 -2.32 21.57
N ASN A 114 -4.22 -2.94 20.46
CA ASN A 114 -5.47 -2.66 19.75
C ASN A 114 -5.62 -1.16 19.44
N ALA A 115 -4.58 -0.56 18.88
CA ALA A 115 -4.45 0.88 18.69
C ALA A 115 -3.69 1.24 17.42
N ILE A 116 -3.93 2.45 16.91
CA ILE A 116 -2.99 3.13 16.02
C ILE A 116 -2.00 3.89 16.89
N VAL A 117 -0.70 3.77 16.58
CA VAL A 117 0.36 4.44 17.33
C VAL A 117 1.15 5.34 16.38
N ARG A 118 1.40 6.57 16.78
CA ARG A 118 2.23 7.54 16.08
C ARG A 118 3.52 7.76 16.82
N VAL A 119 4.64 7.76 16.09
CA VAL A 119 5.98 8.02 16.65
C VAL A 119 6.64 9.15 15.88
N ASP A 120 6.96 10.24 16.57
CA ASP A 120 7.70 11.36 16.01
C ASP A 120 9.21 11.06 16.00
N PRO A 121 9.89 11.01 14.84
CA PRO A 121 11.31 10.64 14.76
C PRO A 121 12.26 11.72 15.29
N GLY A 122 11.81 12.96 15.47
CA GLY A 122 12.63 14.07 15.93
C GLY A 122 12.62 14.24 17.45
N THR A 123 11.47 13.97 18.09
CA THR A 123 11.28 14.12 19.53
C THR A 123 11.27 12.79 20.28
N GLY A 124 10.98 11.69 19.57
CA GLY A 124 10.74 10.37 20.17
C GLY A 124 9.39 10.27 20.88
N GLU A 125 8.48 11.23 20.69
CA GLU A 125 7.15 11.20 21.28
C GLU A 125 6.32 10.07 20.67
N VAL A 126 5.62 9.31 21.52
CA VAL A 126 4.75 8.21 21.17
C VAL A 126 3.32 8.58 21.56
N GLU A 127 2.45 8.70 20.56
CA GLU A 127 1.02 8.95 20.75
C GLU A 127 0.23 7.68 20.42
N THR A 128 -0.80 7.38 21.22
CA THR A 128 -1.62 6.18 21.05
C THR A 128 -3.08 6.55 20.87
N TYR A 129 -3.70 6.00 19.83
CA TYR A 129 -5.13 6.15 19.50
C TYR A 129 -5.81 4.78 19.65
N PRO A 130 -6.32 4.45 20.86
CA PRO A 130 -6.90 3.14 21.12
C PRO A 130 -8.24 2.97 20.40
N LEU A 131 -8.45 1.79 19.81
CA LEU A 131 -9.74 1.41 19.30
C LEU A 131 -10.67 1.09 20.46
N THR A 132 -11.92 1.56 20.35
CA THR A 132 -12.97 1.19 21.28
C THR A 132 -13.69 -0.06 20.77
N GLY A 133 -13.96 -1.03 21.65
CA GLY A 133 -14.68 -2.25 21.31
C GLY A 133 -13.81 -3.51 21.39
N ASP A 134 -14.18 -4.52 20.59
CA ASP A 134 -13.51 -5.82 20.60
C ASP A 134 -12.12 -5.73 19.96
N TYR A 135 -11.29 -6.75 20.20
CA TYR A 135 -9.98 -6.90 19.62
C TYR A 135 -10.06 -6.98 18.09
N ALA A 136 -9.48 -6.00 17.40
CA ALA A 136 -9.55 -5.87 15.95
C ALA A 136 -8.53 -6.73 15.18
N ASN A 137 -7.45 -7.16 15.84
CA ASN A 137 -6.30 -7.80 15.20
C ASN A 137 -5.77 -6.94 14.04
N LEU A 138 -5.33 -5.73 14.37
CA LEU A 138 -4.91 -4.71 13.41
C LEU A 138 -3.79 -5.20 12.50
N ASN A 139 -3.83 -4.84 11.22
CA ASN A 139 -2.92 -5.33 10.20
C ASN A 139 -2.17 -4.21 9.46
N THR A 140 -2.77 -3.63 8.46
CA THR A 140 -2.11 -2.68 7.55
C THR A 140 -2.83 -1.33 7.59
N ALA A 141 -2.11 -0.26 7.26
CA ALA A 141 -2.67 1.08 7.12
C ALA A 141 -2.19 1.77 5.85
N THR A 142 -2.92 2.79 5.42
CA THR A 142 -2.58 3.71 4.33
C THR A 142 -3.15 5.09 4.62
N PHE A 143 -2.53 6.15 4.09
CA PHE A 143 -3.13 7.48 4.07
C PHE A 143 -3.83 7.74 2.75
N ASP A 144 -4.99 8.36 2.81
CA ASP A 144 -5.63 8.91 1.60
C ASP A 144 -5.12 10.33 1.26
N GLY A 145 -5.64 10.88 0.15
CA GLY A 145 -5.26 12.21 -0.33
C GLY A 145 -5.66 13.37 0.59
N ASP A 146 -6.60 13.15 1.51
CA ASP A 146 -7.07 14.12 2.51
C ASP A 146 -6.30 14.02 3.83
N GLY A 147 -5.36 13.07 3.93
CA GLY A 147 -4.54 12.83 5.13
C GLY A 147 -5.25 12.01 6.21
N ILE A 148 -6.30 11.30 5.86
CA ILE A 148 -6.97 10.33 6.73
C ILE A 148 -6.21 9.02 6.69
N LEU A 149 -5.91 8.48 7.86
CA LEU A 149 -5.31 7.16 7.99
C LEU A 149 -6.41 6.10 7.97
N TRP A 150 -6.38 5.22 6.96
CA TRP A 150 -7.23 4.04 6.85
C TRP A 150 -6.49 2.81 7.34
N PHE A 151 -7.20 1.87 7.96
CA PHE A 151 -6.59 0.64 8.46
C PHE A 151 -7.52 -0.56 8.40
N THR A 152 -6.91 -1.74 8.40
CA THR A 152 -7.61 -3.03 8.43
C THR A 152 -7.36 -3.75 9.73
N GLY A 153 -8.33 -4.60 10.12
CA GLY A 153 -8.19 -5.54 11.22
C GLY A 153 -8.78 -6.91 10.84
N GLN A 154 -7.96 -7.95 10.96
CA GLN A 154 -8.32 -9.31 10.55
C GLN A 154 -9.53 -9.90 11.27
N ALA A 155 -9.88 -9.36 12.43
CA ALA A 155 -11.10 -9.75 13.16
C ALA A 155 -12.39 -9.32 12.44
N GLY A 156 -12.31 -8.67 11.28
CA GLY A 156 -13.45 -8.32 10.43
C GLY A 156 -13.80 -6.85 10.41
N VAL A 157 -12.81 -5.98 10.55
CA VAL A 157 -13.03 -4.54 10.60
C VAL A 157 -12.18 -3.78 9.60
N VAL A 158 -12.72 -2.66 9.13
CA VAL A 158 -11.97 -1.57 8.48
C VAL A 158 -12.27 -0.30 9.25
N GLY A 159 -11.28 0.55 9.43
CA GLY A 159 -11.44 1.80 10.17
C GLY A 159 -10.67 2.94 9.55
N TRP A 160 -10.93 4.13 10.05
CA TRP A 160 -10.18 5.32 9.74
C TRP A 160 -9.91 6.16 10.98
N LEU A 161 -8.83 6.92 10.95
CA LEU A 161 -8.43 7.90 11.94
C LEU A 161 -8.14 9.22 11.23
N ASP A 162 -8.72 10.31 11.69
CA ASP A 162 -8.33 11.66 11.32
C ASP A 162 -7.25 12.16 12.28
N PRO A 163 -5.98 12.26 11.86
CA PRO A 163 -4.90 12.71 12.73
C PRO A 163 -5.04 14.15 13.23
N ALA A 164 -5.75 15.00 12.48
CA ALA A 164 -5.92 16.40 12.85
C ALA A 164 -6.90 16.62 14.01
N THR A 165 -7.87 15.73 14.16
CA THR A 165 -8.92 15.81 15.20
C THR A 165 -8.81 14.72 16.25
N GLY A 166 -8.12 13.61 15.93
CA GLY A 166 -8.12 12.38 16.73
C GLY A 166 -9.43 11.58 16.63
N GLU A 167 -10.32 11.96 15.70
CA GLU A 167 -11.55 11.20 15.46
C GLU A 167 -11.23 9.86 14.81
N LEU A 168 -11.76 8.79 15.38
CA LEU A 168 -11.55 7.42 14.93
C LEU A 168 -12.89 6.71 14.79
N ALA A 169 -13.07 5.99 13.68
CA ALA A 169 -14.25 5.17 13.47
C ALA A 169 -13.86 3.80 12.89
N VAL A 170 -14.70 2.81 13.22
CA VAL A 170 -14.53 1.42 12.80
C VAL A 170 -15.86 0.88 12.31
N ALA A 171 -15.86 0.12 11.23
CA ALA A 171 -17.03 -0.58 10.72
C ALA A 171 -16.71 -2.06 10.47
N SER A 172 -17.74 -2.91 10.58
CA SER A 172 -17.62 -4.33 10.21
C SER A 172 -17.51 -4.44 8.69
N ALA A 173 -16.48 -5.16 8.25
CA ALA A 173 -16.29 -5.46 6.83
C ALA A 173 -17.39 -6.43 6.33
N PRO A 174 -17.80 -6.35 5.07
CA PRO A 174 -18.62 -7.37 4.43
C PRO A 174 -17.95 -8.76 4.54
N GLU A 175 -18.73 -9.82 4.50
CA GLU A 175 -18.25 -11.22 4.54
C GLU A 175 -17.44 -11.59 5.81
N GLY A 176 -17.40 -10.73 6.83
CA GLY A 176 -16.81 -11.01 8.15
C GLY A 176 -15.29 -10.88 8.20
N THR A 177 -14.60 -11.89 8.77
CA THR A 177 -13.17 -11.85 9.07
C THR A 177 -12.28 -11.82 7.83
N GLY A 178 -11.13 -11.14 7.96
CA GLY A 178 -10.04 -11.24 7.00
C GLY A 178 -9.57 -9.98 6.30
N PRO A 179 -10.08 -8.74 6.55
CA PRO A 179 -9.43 -7.55 6.02
C PRO A 179 -7.93 -7.57 6.34
N TYR A 180 -7.09 -7.38 5.31
CA TYR A 180 -5.65 -7.54 5.41
C TYR A 180 -4.89 -6.37 4.80
N GLY A 181 -4.33 -6.52 3.60
CA GLY A 181 -3.65 -5.42 2.91
C GLY A 181 -4.61 -4.29 2.55
N ILE A 182 -4.14 -3.06 2.60
CA ILE A 182 -4.88 -1.84 2.22
C ILE A 182 -3.94 -0.88 1.51
N THR A 183 -4.43 -0.18 0.51
CA THR A 183 -3.67 0.81 -0.27
C THR A 183 -4.55 1.95 -0.74
N THR A 184 -3.91 3.06 -1.09
CA THR A 184 -4.56 4.22 -1.74
C THR A 184 -4.02 4.35 -3.15
N THR A 185 -4.90 4.53 -4.13
CA THR A 185 -4.51 4.79 -5.52
C THR A 185 -4.01 6.23 -5.69
N PRO A 186 -3.26 6.56 -6.77
CA PRO A 186 -2.90 7.94 -7.10
C PRO A 186 -4.10 8.87 -7.29
N HIS A 187 -5.31 8.31 -7.46
CA HIS A 187 -6.56 9.06 -7.60
C HIS A 187 -7.26 9.31 -6.26
N GLY A 188 -6.69 8.80 -5.14
CA GLY A 188 -7.21 8.98 -3.79
C GLY A 188 -8.24 7.93 -3.35
N GLU A 189 -8.52 6.93 -4.17
CA GLU A 189 -9.43 5.83 -3.82
C GLU A 189 -8.73 4.82 -2.92
N VAL A 190 -9.42 4.32 -1.91
CA VAL A 190 -8.87 3.37 -0.92
C VAL A 190 -9.43 1.98 -1.17
N TYR A 191 -8.53 1.01 -1.30
CA TYR A 191 -8.86 -0.40 -1.51
C TYR A 191 -8.17 -1.30 -0.51
N TYR A 192 -8.85 -2.36 -0.09
CA TYR A 192 -8.29 -3.40 0.76
C TYR A 192 -8.63 -4.80 0.23
N VAL A 193 -7.85 -5.80 0.63
CA VAL A 193 -8.16 -7.19 0.31
C VAL A 193 -8.67 -7.92 1.55
N SER A 194 -9.62 -8.84 1.35
CA SER A 194 -10.14 -9.71 2.39
C SER A 194 -9.61 -11.13 2.20
N LEU A 195 -8.68 -11.52 3.08
CA LEU A 195 -8.06 -12.84 3.05
C LEU A 195 -9.09 -13.98 3.18
N ALA A 196 -10.00 -13.87 4.14
CA ALA A 196 -11.00 -14.92 4.40
C ALA A 196 -12.28 -14.72 3.57
N GLY A 197 -12.62 -13.48 3.20
CA GLY A 197 -13.76 -13.17 2.33
C GLY A 197 -13.46 -13.42 0.84
N ASN A 198 -12.17 -13.47 0.46
CA ASN A 198 -11.71 -13.63 -0.93
C ASN A 198 -12.27 -12.58 -1.91
N TYR A 199 -12.21 -11.32 -1.52
CA TYR A 199 -12.64 -10.21 -2.36
C TYR A 199 -11.68 -9.02 -2.23
N LEU A 200 -11.73 -8.13 -3.21
CA LEU A 200 -11.19 -6.77 -3.14
C LEU A 200 -12.32 -5.85 -2.69
N GLY A 201 -12.08 -5.03 -1.66
CA GLY A 201 -13.04 -4.05 -1.17
C GLY A 201 -12.59 -2.63 -1.48
N ARG A 202 -13.50 -1.78 -1.96
CA ARG A 202 -13.32 -0.33 -1.98
C ARG A 202 -14.06 0.28 -0.81
N VAL A 203 -13.48 1.30 -0.18
CA VAL A 203 -14.07 1.98 0.96
C VAL A 203 -14.11 3.49 0.79
N GLU A 204 -15.17 4.11 1.30
CA GLU A 204 -15.34 5.56 1.35
C GLU A 204 -15.88 5.98 2.73
N ARG A 205 -15.49 7.19 3.18
CA ARG A 205 -16.07 7.77 4.41
C ARG A 205 -17.49 8.26 4.14
N THR A 206 -18.41 7.91 5.02
CA THR A 206 -19.75 8.49 5.00
C THR A 206 -19.71 9.89 5.64
N THR A 207 -20.04 10.92 4.87
CA THR A 207 -19.98 12.33 5.31
C THR A 207 -21.36 12.95 5.56
N ASP A 208 -22.43 12.25 5.25
CA ASP A 208 -23.81 12.76 5.30
C ASP A 208 -24.54 12.48 6.64
N GLY A 209 -23.81 11.97 7.66
CA GLY A 209 -24.38 11.63 8.96
C GLY A 209 -25.20 10.35 8.97
N GLY A 210 -24.93 9.44 8.03
CA GLY A 210 -25.51 8.11 7.97
C GLY A 210 -25.19 7.24 9.20
N ASP A 211 -25.90 6.13 9.35
CA ASP A 211 -25.75 5.21 10.49
C ASP A 211 -24.43 4.41 10.47
N THR A 212 -23.73 4.39 9.31
CA THR A 212 -22.45 3.70 9.14
C THR A 212 -21.33 4.70 8.79
N PRO A 213 -20.15 4.64 9.43
CA PRO A 213 -19.07 5.57 9.17
C PRO A 213 -18.29 5.28 7.87
N ILE A 214 -18.51 4.11 7.25
CA ILE A 214 -17.82 3.61 6.06
C ILE A 214 -18.82 2.96 5.11
N GLU A 215 -18.76 3.32 3.84
CA GLU A 215 -19.40 2.60 2.75
C GLU A 215 -18.42 1.59 2.14
N PHE A 216 -18.94 0.42 1.76
CA PHE A 216 -18.17 -0.68 1.19
C PHE A 216 -18.70 -1.07 -0.18
N GLU A 217 -17.78 -1.26 -1.12
CA GLU A 217 -18.03 -1.95 -2.38
C GLU A 217 -17.23 -3.25 -2.41
N VAL A 218 -17.85 -4.37 -2.79
CA VAL A 218 -17.21 -5.69 -2.90
C VAL A 218 -16.99 -6.01 -4.37
N ILE A 219 -15.75 -6.34 -4.72
CA ILE A 219 -15.31 -6.67 -6.07
C ILE A 219 -14.77 -8.10 -6.03
N GLU A 220 -15.46 -9.02 -6.71
CA GLU A 220 -15.08 -10.42 -6.71
C GLU A 220 -13.96 -10.70 -7.72
N PRO A 221 -12.87 -11.40 -7.31
CA PRO A 221 -11.83 -11.82 -8.23
C PRO A 221 -12.29 -13.02 -9.08
N PRO A 222 -11.68 -13.25 -10.26
CA PRO A 222 -12.03 -14.37 -11.11
C PRO A 222 -11.61 -15.74 -10.53
N THR A 223 -10.49 -15.78 -9.79
CA THR A 223 -10.04 -17.01 -9.12
C THR A 223 -10.69 -17.14 -7.74
N PRO A 224 -11.53 -18.16 -7.52
CA PRO A 224 -12.14 -18.38 -6.21
C PRO A 224 -11.10 -18.83 -5.17
N ALA A 225 -11.25 -18.39 -3.93
CA ALA A 225 -10.39 -18.75 -2.81
C ALA A 225 -8.90 -18.46 -3.08
N GLN A 226 -8.63 -17.34 -3.73
CA GLN A 226 -7.28 -16.89 -4.10
C GLN A 226 -6.37 -16.65 -2.88
N GLY A 227 -6.95 -16.36 -1.69
CA GLY A 227 -6.20 -16.09 -0.48
C GLY A 227 -5.43 -14.78 -0.53
N ALA A 228 -6.07 -13.70 -1.01
CA ALA A 228 -5.45 -12.38 -1.16
C ALA A 228 -4.87 -11.89 0.17
N ARG A 229 -3.58 -11.45 0.17
CA ARG A 229 -2.90 -10.97 1.37
C ARG A 229 -2.58 -9.49 1.34
N ARG A 230 -1.89 -9.03 0.35
CA ARG A 230 -1.47 -7.64 0.22
C ARG A 230 -1.99 -7.06 -1.09
N VAL A 231 -2.14 -5.75 -1.12
CA VAL A 231 -2.53 -4.98 -2.29
C VAL A 231 -1.68 -3.72 -2.38
N TRP A 232 -1.29 -3.36 -3.61
CA TRP A 232 -0.57 -2.12 -3.90
C TRP A 232 -1.09 -1.51 -5.20
N SER A 233 -1.03 -0.19 -5.32
CA SER A 233 -1.43 0.51 -6.55
C SER A 233 -0.23 0.86 -7.40
N ASP A 234 -0.36 0.72 -8.73
CA ASP A 234 0.60 1.27 -9.69
C ASP A 234 0.36 2.76 -9.99
N SER A 235 1.22 3.34 -10.81
CA SER A 235 1.14 4.75 -11.20
C SER A 235 -0.12 5.13 -12.00
N SER A 236 -0.78 4.15 -12.60
CA SER A 236 -2.02 4.29 -13.37
C SER A 236 -3.28 4.07 -12.52
N GLY A 237 -3.14 3.65 -11.27
CA GLY A 237 -4.23 3.35 -10.36
C GLY A 237 -4.78 1.93 -10.49
N ASN A 238 -4.11 1.02 -11.22
CA ASN A 238 -4.45 -0.39 -11.13
C ASN A 238 -3.98 -0.95 -9.79
N LEU A 239 -4.64 -2.00 -9.33
CA LEU A 239 -4.36 -2.65 -8.07
C LEU A 239 -3.70 -4.00 -8.30
N TRP A 240 -2.57 -4.22 -7.67
CA TRP A 240 -1.80 -5.46 -7.72
C TRP A 240 -1.99 -6.21 -6.41
N ILE A 241 -2.39 -7.47 -6.48
CA ILE A 241 -2.80 -8.30 -5.37
C ILE A 241 -1.93 -9.55 -5.31
N SER A 242 -1.35 -9.84 -4.14
CA SER A 242 -0.69 -11.12 -3.89
C SER A 242 -1.72 -12.17 -3.49
N GLU A 243 -1.75 -13.30 -4.17
CA GLU A 243 -2.77 -14.34 -4.04
C GLU A 243 -2.11 -15.64 -3.55
N TRP A 244 -2.07 -15.77 -2.22
CA TRP A 244 -1.33 -16.81 -1.51
C TRP A 244 -1.76 -18.23 -1.85
N GLU A 245 -3.06 -18.51 -1.80
CA GLU A 245 -3.58 -19.85 -2.01
C GLU A 245 -3.55 -20.25 -3.49
N ALA A 246 -3.68 -19.26 -4.39
CA ALA A 246 -3.61 -19.49 -5.82
C ALA A 246 -2.17 -19.49 -6.36
N GLY A 247 -1.20 -18.94 -5.60
CA GLY A 247 0.20 -18.86 -6.02
C GLY A 247 0.43 -17.94 -7.21
N GLN A 248 -0.26 -16.81 -7.23
CA GLN A 248 -0.28 -15.91 -8.37
C GLN A 248 -0.29 -14.43 -7.93
N VAL A 249 -0.13 -13.53 -8.88
CA VAL A 249 -0.37 -12.11 -8.74
C VAL A 249 -1.54 -11.72 -9.61
N GLY A 250 -2.52 -11.02 -9.03
CA GLY A 250 -3.66 -10.44 -9.74
C GLY A 250 -3.48 -8.95 -9.97
N ARG A 251 -3.97 -8.45 -11.10
CA ARG A 251 -4.15 -7.03 -11.38
C ARG A 251 -5.63 -6.73 -11.62
N TYR A 252 -6.18 -5.81 -10.87
CA TYR A 252 -7.50 -5.24 -11.11
C TYR A 252 -7.38 -3.80 -11.63
N SER A 253 -8.09 -3.48 -12.69
CA SER A 253 -8.17 -2.13 -13.24
C SER A 253 -9.52 -1.49 -12.90
N PRO A 254 -9.57 -0.51 -11.97
CA PRO A 254 -10.83 0.17 -11.63
C PRO A 254 -11.47 0.93 -12.81
N THR A 255 -10.64 1.35 -13.78
CA THR A 255 -11.12 2.10 -14.94
C THR A 255 -11.90 1.24 -15.94
N SER A 256 -11.50 -0.02 -16.13
CA SER A 256 -12.14 -0.95 -17.07
C SER A 256 -12.97 -2.04 -16.40
N ASP A 257 -12.89 -2.18 -15.08
CA ASP A 257 -13.47 -3.27 -14.30
C ASP A 257 -12.98 -4.67 -14.78
N GLU A 258 -11.68 -4.75 -15.08
CA GLU A 258 -11.06 -5.96 -15.63
C GLU A 258 -9.99 -6.51 -14.70
N TRP A 259 -9.94 -7.85 -14.61
CA TRP A 259 -8.91 -8.61 -13.92
C TRP A 259 -7.97 -9.30 -14.91
N THR A 260 -6.71 -9.39 -14.52
CA THR A 260 -5.69 -10.21 -15.16
C THR A 260 -4.86 -10.90 -14.08
N GLU A 261 -4.55 -12.16 -14.23
CA GLU A 261 -3.83 -12.96 -13.23
C GLU A 261 -2.65 -13.70 -13.88
N TRP A 262 -1.51 -13.76 -13.18
CA TRP A 262 -0.29 -14.46 -13.63
C TRP A 262 0.20 -15.36 -12.51
N SER A 263 0.44 -16.66 -12.83
CA SER A 263 1.03 -17.60 -11.89
C SER A 263 2.50 -17.25 -11.64
N LEU A 264 2.94 -17.25 -10.38
CA LEU A 264 4.34 -17.13 -10.04
C LEU A 264 5.12 -18.37 -10.56
N PRO A 265 6.42 -18.23 -10.87
CA PRO A 265 7.25 -19.35 -11.27
C PRO A 265 7.45 -20.35 -10.12
N GLY A 266 7.70 -21.61 -10.45
CA GLY A 266 8.01 -22.67 -9.48
C GLY A 266 6.89 -23.65 -9.20
N GLU A 267 7.09 -24.51 -8.21
CA GLU A 267 6.11 -25.50 -7.76
C GLU A 267 5.37 -25.00 -6.51
N ASN A 268 4.04 -24.88 -6.59
CA ASN A 268 3.18 -24.44 -5.49
C ASN A 268 3.64 -23.09 -4.85
N PRO A 269 3.84 -22.04 -5.62
CA PRO A 269 4.28 -20.76 -5.09
C PRO A 269 3.27 -20.17 -4.10
N GLN A 270 3.76 -19.36 -3.16
CA GLN A 270 2.97 -18.77 -2.10
C GLN A 270 3.24 -17.26 -2.03
N ALA A 271 2.52 -16.48 -2.86
CA ALA A 271 2.66 -15.03 -2.95
C ALA A 271 2.12 -14.34 -1.69
N TYR A 272 3.00 -13.71 -0.89
CA TYR A 272 2.58 -13.04 0.35
C TYR A 272 2.59 -11.51 0.22
N ALA A 273 3.76 -10.90 0.10
CA ALA A 273 3.91 -9.47 -0.08
C ALA A 273 3.66 -9.06 -1.53
N VAL A 274 3.23 -7.82 -1.74
CA VAL A 274 3.24 -7.13 -3.03
C VAL A 274 3.60 -5.66 -2.82
N TYR A 275 4.42 -5.12 -3.70
CA TYR A 275 4.81 -3.72 -3.78
C TYR A 275 5.02 -3.36 -5.25
N VAL A 276 4.69 -2.15 -5.66
CA VAL A 276 4.95 -1.64 -7.01
C VAL A 276 5.95 -0.48 -6.90
N ASP A 277 7.06 -0.57 -7.62
CA ASP A 277 8.10 0.46 -7.59
C ASP A 277 7.82 1.63 -8.55
N GLU A 278 8.73 2.60 -8.60
CA GLU A 278 8.59 3.81 -9.44
C GLU A 278 8.64 3.53 -10.95
N ARG A 279 8.95 2.32 -11.33
CA ARG A 279 8.95 1.84 -12.73
C ARG A 279 7.71 1.05 -13.07
N ASP A 280 6.78 0.89 -12.12
CA ASP A 280 5.65 -0.03 -12.16
C ASP A 280 6.09 -1.51 -12.27
N ASP A 281 7.33 -1.87 -11.88
CA ASP A 281 7.72 -3.25 -11.62
C ASP A 281 7.04 -3.74 -10.34
N VAL A 282 6.48 -4.95 -10.40
CA VAL A 282 5.77 -5.55 -9.27
C VAL A 282 6.69 -6.49 -8.50
N TRP A 283 6.90 -6.19 -7.24
CA TRP A 283 7.70 -6.98 -6.33
C TRP A 283 6.83 -7.83 -5.42
N LEU A 284 7.14 -9.12 -5.34
CA LEU A 284 6.41 -10.08 -4.50
C LEU A 284 7.40 -10.85 -3.63
N SER A 285 6.90 -11.47 -2.57
CA SER A 285 7.61 -12.54 -1.88
C SER A 285 6.94 -13.88 -2.15
N ASP A 286 7.75 -14.91 -2.42
CA ASP A 286 7.30 -16.30 -2.50
C ASP A 286 7.84 -17.07 -1.31
N PHE A 287 6.96 -17.47 -0.39
CA PHE A 287 7.34 -18.21 0.82
C PHE A 287 7.75 -19.63 0.51
N SER A 288 7.21 -20.24 -0.53
CA SER A 288 7.53 -21.62 -0.91
C SER A 288 8.93 -21.74 -1.51
N ALA A 289 9.36 -20.71 -2.24
CA ALA A 289 10.67 -20.68 -2.89
C ALA A 289 11.74 -19.91 -2.06
N ASP A 290 11.36 -19.33 -0.92
CA ASP A 290 12.26 -18.49 -0.11
C ASP A 290 12.90 -17.38 -0.96
N SER A 291 12.09 -16.63 -1.69
CA SER A 291 12.57 -15.66 -2.67
C SER A 291 11.74 -14.38 -2.69
N LEU A 292 12.37 -13.30 -3.17
CA LEU A 292 11.66 -12.18 -3.76
C LEU A 292 11.47 -12.46 -5.25
N VAL A 293 10.35 -12.01 -5.77
CA VAL A 293 10.01 -12.15 -7.19
C VAL A 293 9.70 -10.77 -7.74
N ARG A 294 10.41 -10.36 -8.79
CA ARG A 294 10.08 -9.17 -9.57
C ARG A 294 9.33 -9.59 -10.84
N PHE A 295 8.23 -8.95 -11.13
CA PHE A 295 7.44 -9.12 -12.32
C PHE A 295 7.40 -7.81 -13.12
N ASP A 296 7.75 -7.86 -14.38
CA ASP A 296 7.62 -6.77 -15.34
C ASP A 296 6.29 -6.89 -16.10
N PRO A 297 5.30 -6.00 -15.87
CA PRO A 297 3.98 -6.10 -16.52
C PRO A 297 4.00 -5.86 -18.03
N ASP A 298 5.02 -5.22 -18.59
CA ASP A 298 5.11 -4.93 -20.02
C ASP A 298 5.60 -6.14 -20.83
N THR A 299 6.52 -6.92 -20.26
CA THR A 299 7.08 -8.13 -20.90
C THR A 299 6.45 -9.41 -20.39
N GLU A 300 5.77 -9.35 -19.24
CA GLU A 300 5.25 -10.47 -18.47
C GLU A 300 6.34 -11.43 -17.98
N ASP A 301 7.58 -10.93 -17.84
CA ASP A 301 8.71 -11.72 -17.37
C ASP A 301 8.82 -11.68 -15.83
N PHE A 302 9.17 -12.84 -15.26
CA PHE A 302 9.48 -12.98 -13.83
C PHE A 302 10.96 -13.18 -13.59
N VAL A 303 11.49 -12.49 -12.58
CA VAL A 303 12.85 -12.68 -12.06
C VAL A 303 12.77 -13.07 -10.60
N SER A 304 13.33 -14.22 -10.23
CA SER A 304 13.36 -14.70 -8.83
C SER A 304 14.73 -14.45 -8.20
N LEU A 305 14.72 -13.78 -7.05
CA LEU A 305 15.90 -13.46 -6.24
C LEU A 305 15.85 -14.28 -4.95
N PRO A 306 16.66 -15.32 -4.79
CA PRO A 306 16.70 -16.09 -3.55
C PRO A 306 17.04 -15.21 -2.35
N LEU A 307 16.34 -15.41 -1.23
CA LEU A 307 16.67 -14.75 0.02
C LEU A 307 18.04 -15.20 0.53
N PRO A 308 18.84 -14.30 1.18
CA PRO A 308 20.11 -14.66 1.75
C PRO A 308 20.01 -15.70 2.87
N ASP A 309 18.94 -15.62 3.66
CA ASP A 309 18.67 -16.51 4.80
C ASP A 309 17.49 -17.43 4.50
N ALA A 310 17.67 -18.74 4.69
CA ALA A 310 16.61 -19.70 4.48
C ALA A 310 15.46 -19.49 5.49
N GLY A 311 14.22 -19.45 4.99
CA GLY A 311 13.04 -19.24 5.81
C GLY A 311 12.87 -17.81 6.30
N GLY A 312 13.39 -16.82 5.57
CA GLY A 312 13.35 -15.39 5.96
C GLY A 312 11.97 -14.82 6.24
N ASN A 313 10.93 -15.37 5.61
CA ASN A 313 9.52 -15.02 5.83
C ASN A 313 9.23 -13.53 5.60
N VAL A 314 9.46 -13.04 4.39
CA VAL A 314 9.15 -11.66 3.99
C VAL A 314 7.64 -11.47 3.85
N ARG A 315 7.02 -10.74 4.78
CA ARG A 315 5.56 -10.54 4.83
C ARG A 315 5.10 -9.21 4.26
N GLN A 316 6.02 -8.28 4.04
CA GLN A 316 5.73 -6.98 3.45
C GLN A 316 6.96 -6.52 2.67
N ILE A 317 6.73 -5.76 1.61
CA ILE A 317 7.75 -5.07 0.83
C ILE A 317 7.31 -3.62 0.70
N HIS A 318 8.25 -2.70 0.83
CA HIS A 318 8.02 -1.29 0.58
C HIS A 318 9.29 -0.68 0.02
N GLY A 319 9.19 0.47 -0.65
CA GLY A 319 10.35 1.10 -1.22
C GLY A 319 10.20 2.60 -1.42
N ARG A 320 11.22 3.16 -2.03
CA ARG A 320 11.28 4.52 -2.55
C ARG A 320 12.05 4.49 -3.86
N PRO A 321 12.02 5.54 -4.69
CA PRO A 321 12.73 5.52 -5.95
C PRO A 321 14.17 5.04 -5.84
N GLY A 322 14.52 3.96 -6.58
CA GLY A 322 15.80 3.29 -6.59
C GLY A 322 16.07 2.28 -5.49
N GLU A 323 15.17 2.08 -4.54
CA GLU A 323 15.34 1.13 -3.42
C GLU A 323 14.07 0.35 -3.13
N VAL A 324 14.18 -0.95 -3.01
CA VAL A 324 13.14 -1.85 -2.49
C VAL A 324 13.62 -2.46 -1.18
N TRP A 325 12.77 -2.47 -0.16
CA TRP A 325 13.08 -2.96 1.18
C TRP A 325 12.16 -4.12 1.56
N ALA A 326 12.74 -5.13 2.19
CA ALA A 326 12.03 -6.34 2.61
C ALA A 326 12.53 -6.81 3.99
N PRO A 327 11.65 -6.94 4.99
CA PRO A 327 12.03 -7.47 6.30
C PRO A 327 12.02 -8.99 6.29
N GLU A 328 13.12 -9.62 6.69
CA GLU A 328 13.20 -11.07 6.96
C GLU A 328 12.92 -11.33 8.46
N SER A 329 11.64 -11.57 8.78
CA SER A 329 11.22 -11.66 10.18
C SER A 329 11.82 -12.84 10.95
N ALA A 330 12.18 -13.94 10.29
CA ALA A 330 12.82 -15.09 10.93
C ALA A 330 14.33 -14.98 11.05
N ALA A 331 14.95 -14.04 10.31
CA ALA A 331 16.40 -13.81 10.28
C ALA A 331 16.83 -12.55 11.05
N ASP A 332 15.90 -11.77 11.59
CA ASP A 332 16.18 -10.47 12.23
C ASP A 332 17.00 -9.55 11.31
N THR A 333 16.59 -9.44 10.04
CA THR A 333 17.33 -8.69 8.99
C THR A 333 16.38 -7.84 8.16
N LEU A 334 16.83 -6.66 7.74
CA LEU A 334 16.20 -5.87 6.70
C LEU A 334 17.03 -5.96 5.42
N LEU A 335 16.41 -6.33 4.32
CA LEU A 335 17.06 -6.36 3.01
C LEU A 335 16.78 -5.06 2.26
N ARG A 336 17.80 -4.56 1.56
CA ARG A 336 17.68 -3.49 0.57
C ARG A 336 18.09 -4.01 -0.79
N ILE A 337 17.24 -3.87 -1.77
CA ILE A 337 17.49 -4.20 -3.16
C ILE A 337 17.67 -2.89 -3.93
N THR A 338 18.79 -2.77 -4.67
CA THR A 338 19.11 -1.63 -5.53
C THR A 338 19.60 -2.12 -6.89
N ALA A 339 19.59 -1.26 -7.90
CA ALA A 339 20.23 -1.56 -9.19
C ALA A 339 21.62 -0.92 -9.26
N SER A 340 22.64 -1.73 -9.58
CA SER A 340 24.03 -1.27 -9.74
C SER A 340 24.40 -0.86 -11.15
N CYS A 341 23.64 -1.27 -12.17
CA CYS A 341 23.84 -0.86 -13.54
C CYS A 341 23.15 0.48 -13.79
N GLU A 342 23.89 1.45 -14.31
CA GLU A 342 23.27 2.65 -14.85
C GLU A 342 22.44 2.23 -16.08
N SER A 343 21.16 2.63 -16.14
CA SER A 343 20.37 2.54 -17.35
C SER A 343 21.13 3.28 -18.44
N GLY A 344 21.59 2.56 -19.46
CA GLY A 344 22.35 3.12 -20.57
C GLY A 344 21.56 4.27 -21.20
N GLY A 345 22.09 5.49 -21.06
CA GLY A 345 21.50 6.72 -21.54
C GLY A 345 21.49 6.84 -23.08
#